data_2de44fc598791e17c8bec9641f1882e6
#
_entry.id   2de44fc598791e17c8bec9641f1882e6
#
_cell.length_a   1.000
_cell.length_b   1.000
_cell.length_c   1.000
_cell.angle_alpha   90.00
_cell.angle_beta   90.00
_cell.angle_gamma   90.00
#
_symmetry.space_group_name_H-M   'P 1'
#
loop_
_entity.id
_entity.type
_entity.pdbx_description
1 polymer ?
#
loop_
_entity_poly.entity_id
_entity_poly.type
_entity_poly.pdbx_seq_one_letter_code
_entity_poly.pdbx_strand_id
1 'polypeptide(L)'
;MVNRNASASAFGWDFQANAALVLMLDNIENAESIRVEGNEDIEIFLNDQRKIYAQAKSVMKADDYSNVNRNLIGALETLNDDSRKEDGDRFTYVTNSPNPFNNQTTMSYFYGNTHLLYDELPDVARRKIVDLITKNSFTKIDLEKFDVRIIPFIGEDLKNR
;
A
#
# COMPACT_ATOMS: atom_id res chain seq x y z
N MET A 1 12.26 -29.56 -2.36
CA MET A 1 11.35 -28.65 -1.63
C MET A 1 11.58 -27.25 -2.15
N VAL A 2 10.58 -26.63 -2.78
CA VAL A 2 10.65 -25.21 -3.13
C VAL A 2 10.53 -24.43 -1.82
N ASN A 3 11.53 -23.59 -1.54
CA ASN A 3 11.53 -22.76 -0.34
C ASN A 3 10.42 -21.69 -0.47
N ARG A 4 9.26 -21.94 0.14
CA ARG A 4 8.07 -21.05 0.05
C ARG A 4 8.37 -19.64 0.57
N ASN A 5 9.30 -19.50 1.53
CA ASN A 5 9.67 -18.18 2.06
C ASN A 5 10.45 -17.35 1.03
N ALA A 6 11.38 -17.98 0.29
CA ALA A 6 12.12 -17.29 -0.77
C ALA A 6 11.21 -16.84 -1.92
N SER A 7 10.19 -17.66 -2.28
CA SER A 7 9.22 -17.32 -3.31
C SER A 7 8.32 -16.14 -2.89
N ALA A 8 7.87 -16.12 -1.64
CA ALA A 8 7.05 -15.02 -1.11
C ALA A 8 7.84 -13.70 -1.04
N SER A 9 9.11 -13.76 -0.64
CA SER A 9 9.99 -12.58 -0.60
C SER A 9 10.27 -12.05 -2.01
N ALA A 10 10.57 -12.93 -2.97
CA ALA A 10 10.80 -12.53 -4.36
C ALA A 10 9.55 -11.87 -4.96
N PHE A 11 8.37 -12.44 -4.72
CA PHE A 11 7.10 -11.85 -5.16
C PHE A 11 6.84 -10.47 -4.53
N GLY A 12 7.13 -10.33 -3.25
CA GLY A 12 7.02 -9.04 -2.55
C GLY A 12 7.89 -7.96 -3.19
N TRP A 13 9.13 -8.30 -3.54
CA TRP A 13 10.06 -7.42 -4.25
C TRP A 13 9.56 -7.03 -5.64
N ASP A 14 9.08 -8.00 -6.42
CA ASP A 14 8.54 -7.75 -7.76
C ASP A 14 7.31 -6.85 -7.68
N PHE A 15 6.44 -7.09 -6.71
CA PHE A 15 5.29 -6.22 -6.47
C PHE A 15 5.72 -4.81 -6.09
N GLN A 16 6.67 -4.65 -5.16
CA GLN A 16 7.15 -3.34 -4.72
C GLN A 16 7.78 -2.54 -5.88
N ALA A 17 8.58 -3.18 -6.74
CA ALA A 17 9.16 -2.55 -7.91
C ALA A 17 8.08 -2.08 -8.90
N ASN A 18 7.07 -2.91 -9.15
CA ASN A 18 5.94 -2.54 -10.01
C ASN A 18 5.10 -1.40 -9.39
N ALA A 19 4.83 -1.46 -8.08
CA ALA A 19 4.13 -0.41 -7.36
C ALA A 19 4.88 0.93 -7.47
N ALA A 20 6.19 0.90 -7.31
CA ALA A 20 7.04 2.07 -7.45
C ALA A 20 6.93 2.71 -8.84
N LEU A 21 6.98 1.90 -9.90
CA LEU A 21 6.82 2.37 -11.27
C LEU A 21 5.43 2.97 -11.52
N VAL A 22 4.37 2.32 -11.05
CA VAL A 22 2.99 2.82 -11.20
C VAL A 22 2.83 4.16 -10.46
N LEU A 23 3.29 4.24 -9.22
CA LEU A 23 3.22 5.49 -8.45
C LEU A 23 4.04 6.62 -9.10
N MET A 24 5.20 6.31 -9.67
CA MET A 24 6.00 7.29 -10.44
C MET A 24 5.24 7.79 -11.65
N LEU A 25 4.58 6.89 -12.40
CA LEU A 25 3.78 7.25 -13.56
C LEU A 25 2.52 8.05 -13.18
N ASP A 26 1.85 7.68 -12.08
CA ASP A 26 0.70 8.43 -11.56
C ASP A 26 1.05 9.89 -11.20
N ASN A 27 2.34 10.16 -10.92
CA ASN A 27 2.83 11.48 -10.51
C ASN A 27 3.83 12.08 -11.51
N ILE A 28 3.88 11.60 -12.74
CA ILE A 28 4.94 11.91 -13.72
C ILE A 28 5.14 13.41 -13.97
N GLU A 29 4.10 14.22 -13.85
CA GLU A 29 4.17 15.66 -14.06
C GLU A 29 4.92 16.39 -12.94
N ASN A 30 4.93 15.84 -11.73
CA ASN A 30 5.48 16.46 -10.54
C ASN A 30 6.61 15.66 -9.89
N ALA A 31 6.83 14.40 -10.30
CA ALA A 31 7.87 13.56 -9.75
C ALA A 31 9.23 13.84 -10.39
N GLU A 32 10.23 14.04 -9.56
CA GLU A 32 11.62 14.23 -9.98
C GLU A 32 12.39 12.90 -9.98
N SER A 33 12.19 12.11 -8.94
CA SER A 33 12.88 10.82 -8.79
C SER A 33 12.12 9.90 -7.85
N ILE A 34 12.53 8.63 -7.84
CA ILE A 34 11.97 7.59 -6.98
C ILE A 34 13.09 6.84 -6.27
N ARG A 35 12.86 6.48 -5.02
CA ARG A 35 13.69 5.57 -4.24
C ARG A 35 12.87 4.39 -3.77
N VAL A 36 13.43 3.20 -3.91
CA VAL A 36 12.87 1.96 -3.36
C VAL A 36 13.89 1.41 -2.38
N GLU A 37 13.60 1.44 -1.10
CA GLU A 37 14.50 0.98 -0.05
C GLU A 37 14.02 -0.34 0.56
N GLY A 38 14.61 -1.43 0.13
CA GLY A 38 14.42 -2.74 0.76
C GLY A 38 12.95 -3.17 0.86
N ASN A 39 12.56 -3.70 2.02
CA ASN A 39 11.21 -4.22 2.25
C ASN A 39 10.22 -3.19 2.79
N GLU A 40 10.57 -1.91 2.89
CA GLU A 40 9.80 -1.01 3.73
C GLU A 40 9.18 0.16 3.02
N ASP A 41 9.92 0.96 2.26
CA ASP A 41 9.38 2.23 1.78
C ASP A 41 9.66 2.48 0.30
N ILE A 42 8.65 3.01 -0.36
CA ILE A 42 8.78 3.70 -1.64
C ILE A 42 8.69 5.19 -1.35
N GLU A 43 9.69 5.95 -1.76
CA GLU A 43 9.69 7.41 -1.69
C GLU A 43 9.67 7.98 -3.09
N ILE A 44 8.72 8.86 -3.38
CA ILE A 44 8.69 9.67 -4.61
C ILE A 44 9.05 11.10 -4.23
N PHE A 45 10.12 11.60 -4.81
CA PHE A 45 10.59 12.97 -4.63
C PHE A 45 9.87 13.85 -5.63
N LEU A 46 9.19 14.90 -5.14
CA LEU A 46 8.46 15.85 -5.95
C LEU A 46 9.29 17.11 -6.25
N ASN A 47 9.00 17.79 -7.35
CA ASN A 47 9.70 19.01 -7.80
C ASN A 47 9.70 20.15 -6.77
N ASP A 48 8.74 20.16 -5.85
CA ASP A 48 8.59 21.16 -4.78
C ASP A 48 9.24 20.75 -3.46
N GLN A 49 10.12 19.75 -3.46
CA GLN A 49 10.85 19.20 -2.33
C GLN A 49 9.99 18.37 -1.35
N ARG A 50 8.71 18.18 -1.62
CA ARG A 50 7.86 17.27 -0.87
C ARG A 50 8.04 15.84 -1.35
N LYS A 51 7.51 14.88 -0.59
CA LYS A 51 7.62 13.46 -0.89
C LYS A 51 6.29 12.75 -0.72
N ILE A 52 6.09 11.73 -1.55
CA ILE A 52 5.08 10.71 -1.32
C ILE A 52 5.79 9.51 -0.67
N TYR A 53 5.30 9.10 0.49
CA TYR A 53 5.73 7.90 1.19
C TYR A 53 4.71 6.80 0.95
N ALA A 54 5.14 5.67 0.40
CA ALA A 54 4.23 4.57 0.11
C ALA A 54 4.72 3.25 0.69
N GLN A 55 3.82 2.53 1.34
CA GLN A 55 4.07 1.22 1.89
C GLN A 55 3.37 0.15 1.06
N ALA A 56 4.14 -0.69 0.39
CA ALA A 56 3.64 -1.76 -0.47
C ALA A 56 3.55 -3.08 0.28
N LYS A 57 2.35 -3.68 0.34
CA LYS A 57 2.09 -4.99 0.96
C LYS A 57 1.32 -5.87 -0.01
N SER A 58 1.94 -6.96 -0.45
CA SER A 58 1.34 -7.88 -1.40
C SER A 58 0.74 -9.13 -0.76
N VAL A 59 -0.20 -9.72 -1.47
CA VAL A 59 -0.69 -11.09 -1.25
C VAL A 59 -0.40 -11.94 -2.48
N MET A 60 0.06 -13.17 -2.29
CA MET A 60 0.42 -14.05 -3.42
C MET A 60 -0.80 -14.55 -4.19
N LYS A 61 -1.94 -14.70 -3.50
CA LYS A 61 -3.22 -15.13 -4.07
C LYS A 61 -4.27 -14.08 -3.77
N ALA A 62 -5.00 -13.66 -4.78
CA ALA A 62 -6.01 -12.62 -4.68
C ALA A 62 -7.18 -12.98 -3.73
N ASP A 63 -7.44 -14.27 -3.56
CA ASP A 63 -8.49 -14.82 -2.68
C ASP A 63 -8.00 -15.23 -1.28
N ASP A 64 -6.69 -15.06 -0.99
CA ASP A 64 -6.13 -15.31 0.34
C ASP A 64 -6.10 -14.02 1.18
N TYR A 65 -7.06 -13.88 2.09
CA TYR A 65 -7.19 -12.73 2.98
C TYR A 65 -6.56 -12.95 4.36
N SER A 66 -5.88 -14.07 4.60
CA SER A 66 -5.33 -14.44 5.91
C SER A 66 -4.35 -13.42 6.48
N ASN A 67 -3.58 -12.75 5.62
CA ASN A 67 -2.56 -11.78 5.99
C ASN A 67 -2.97 -10.30 5.81
N VAL A 68 -4.15 -10.02 5.26
CA VAL A 68 -4.57 -8.67 4.91
C VAL A 68 -4.59 -7.73 6.11
N ASN A 69 -5.14 -8.17 7.25
CA ASN A 69 -5.16 -7.35 8.46
C ASN A 69 -3.75 -7.05 8.98
N ARG A 70 -2.85 -8.04 8.97
CA ARG A 70 -1.44 -7.85 9.37
C ARG A 70 -0.74 -6.89 8.41
N ASN A 71 -0.97 -7.01 7.12
CA ASN A 71 -0.41 -6.13 6.10
C ASN A 71 -0.89 -4.69 6.29
N LEU A 72 -2.18 -4.49 6.55
CA LEU A 72 -2.74 -3.16 6.81
C LEU A 72 -2.15 -2.54 8.08
N ILE A 73 -2.07 -3.30 9.18
CA ILE A 73 -1.46 -2.81 10.44
C ILE A 73 0.00 -2.42 10.21
N GLY A 74 0.79 -3.29 9.57
CA GLY A 74 2.19 -2.99 9.28
C GLY A 74 2.37 -1.77 8.37
N ALA A 75 1.50 -1.58 7.39
CA ALA A 75 1.53 -0.38 6.56
C ALA A 75 1.19 0.89 7.35
N LEU A 76 0.15 0.85 8.18
CA LEU A 76 -0.24 1.99 9.05
C LEU A 76 0.85 2.33 10.06
N GLU A 77 1.57 1.34 10.61
CA GLU A 77 2.69 1.55 11.52
C GLU A 77 3.82 2.33 10.85
N THR A 78 4.26 1.88 9.68
CA THR A 78 5.31 2.55 8.91
C THR A 78 4.87 3.96 8.48
N LEU A 79 3.67 4.11 7.93
CA LEU A 79 3.15 5.41 7.52
C LEU A 79 2.90 6.36 8.70
N ASN A 80 2.62 5.84 9.91
CA ASN A 80 2.60 6.64 11.12
C ASN A 80 3.98 7.23 11.45
N ASP A 81 5.04 6.47 11.24
CA ASP A 81 6.40 6.96 11.45
C ASP A 81 6.81 7.94 10.35
N ASP A 82 6.43 7.69 9.11
CA ASP A 82 6.65 8.60 7.99
C ASP A 82 5.89 9.93 8.15
N SER A 83 4.71 9.91 8.76
CA SER A 83 3.91 11.12 9.04
C SER A 83 4.58 12.10 10.02
N ARG A 84 5.66 11.69 10.67
CA ARG A 84 6.51 12.60 11.48
C ARG A 84 7.46 13.44 10.63
N LYS A 85 7.63 13.09 9.37
CA LYS A 85 8.50 13.79 8.42
C LYS A 85 7.76 15.01 7.88
N GLU A 86 8.38 16.19 7.97
CA GLU A 86 7.77 17.46 7.58
C GLU A 86 7.56 17.59 6.06
N ASP A 87 8.30 16.82 5.27
CA ASP A 87 8.26 16.85 3.81
C ASP A 87 7.20 15.92 3.19
N GLY A 88 6.39 15.25 4.01
CA GLY A 88 5.34 14.35 3.53
C GLY A 88 4.19 15.09 2.86
N ASP A 89 4.00 14.82 1.57
CA ASP A 89 2.85 15.29 0.79
C ASP A 89 1.69 14.30 0.88
N ARG A 90 2.01 13.00 0.81
CA ARG A 90 1.04 11.92 0.81
C ARG A 90 1.61 10.67 1.46
N PHE A 91 0.72 9.88 2.08
CA PHE A 91 1.05 8.62 2.75
C PHE A 91 0.17 7.50 2.17
N THR A 92 0.75 6.67 1.31
CA THR A 92 0.01 5.72 0.47
C THR A 92 0.15 4.29 0.94
N TYR A 93 -0.97 3.63 1.24
CA TYR A 93 -1.02 2.18 1.38
C TYR A 93 -1.24 1.53 0.02
N VAL A 94 -0.27 0.76 -0.46
CA VAL A 94 -0.32 0.07 -1.76
C VAL A 94 -0.47 -1.43 -1.56
N THR A 95 -1.42 -2.04 -2.25
CA THR A 95 -1.60 -3.50 -2.20
C THR A 95 -2.18 -4.04 -3.51
N ASN A 96 -1.98 -5.34 -3.75
CA ASN A 96 -2.65 -6.07 -4.84
C ASN A 96 -3.91 -6.82 -4.36
N SER A 97 -4.23 -6.76 -3.06
CA SER A 97 -5.42 -7.41 -2.52
C SER A 97 -6.69 -6.68 -2.96
N PRO A 98 -7.68 -7.36 -3.56
CA PRO A 98 -8.98 -6.77 -3.85
C PRO A 98 -9.86 -6.58 -2.59
N ASN A 99 -9.35 -7.01 -1.44
CA ASN A 99 -10.03 -6.90 -0.14
C ASN A 99 -9.09 -6.31 0.92
N PRO A 100 -8.57 -5.07 0.71
CA PRO A 100 -7.50 -4.49 1.53
C PRO A 100 -7.89 -4.28 2.99
N PHE A 101 -9.19 -4.24 3.29
CA PHE A 101 -9.73 -4.04 4.63
C PHE A 101 -10.35 -5.31 5.24
N ASN A 102 -10.18 -6.47 4.59
CA ASN A 102 -10.78 -7.74 4.99
C ASN A 102 -12.28 -7.62 5.30
N ASN A 103 -13.01 -6.99 4.39
CA ASN A 103 -14.45 -6.79 4.49
C ASN A 103 -15.11 -6.97 3.11
N GLN A 104 -15.89 -8.03 2.97
CA GLN A 104 -16.53 -8.39 1.69
C GLN A 104 -17.47 -7.30 1.16
N THR A 105 -18.10 -6.51 2.03
CA THR A 105 -19.05 -5.48 1.61
C THR A 105 -18.37 -4.29 0.91
N THR A 106 -17.06 -4.15 1.09
CA THR A 106 -16.28 -3.05 0.50
C THR A 106 -15.46 -3.48 -0.73
N MET A 107 -15.43 -4.76 -1.07
CA MET A 107 -14.58 -5.27 -2.16
C MET A 107 -14.86 -4.59 -3.51
N SER A 108 -16.12 -4.26 -3.80
CA SER A 108 -16.49 -3.60 -5.08
C SER A 108 -15.80 -2.25 -5.31
N TYR A 109 -15.35 -1.58 -4.25
CA TYR A 109 -14.61 -0.32 -4.34
C TYR A 109 -13.13 -0.51 -4.74
N PHE A 110 -12.61 -1.74 -4.62
CA PHE A 110 -11.18 -2.04 -4.77
C PHE A 110 -10.86 -2.97 -5.93
N TYR A 111 -11.77 -3.13 -6.89
CA TYR A 111 -11.50 -3.92 -8.09
C TYR A 111 -10.61 -3.16 -9.07
N GLY A 112 -9.68 -3.91 -9.65
CA GLY A 112 -8.81 -3.40 -10.71
C GLY A 112 -7.78 -2.39 -10.18
N ASN A 113 -7.42 -1.47 -11.06
CA ASN A 113 -6.45 -0.42 -10.79
C ASN A 113 -7.16 0.78 -10.13
N THR A 114 -7.14 0.83 -8.79
CA THR A 114 -7.94 1.78 -8.00
C THR A 114 -7.06 2.68 -7.16
N HIS A 115 -7.42 3.96 -7.07
CA HIS A 115 -6.82 4.93 -6.17
C HIS A 115 -7.92 5.71 -5.46
N LEU A 116 -7.94 5.67 -4.12
CA LEU A 116 -8.93 6.35 -3.30
C LEU A 116 -8.23 7.15 -2.19
N LEU A 117 -8.58 8.42 -2.08
CA LEU A 117 -8.21 9.25 -0.94
C LEU A 117 -8.98 8.80 0.30
N TYR A 118 -8.53 9.16 1.49
CA TYR A 118 -9.14 8.73 2.74
C TYR A 118 -10.65 9.04 2.82
N ASP A 119 -11.05 10.22 2.40
CA ASP A 119 -12.45 10.67 2.41
C ASP A 119 -13.33 10.01 1.34
N GLU A 120 -12.71 9.42 0.30
CA GLU A 120 -13.38 8.63 -0.74
C GLU A 120 -13.57 7.16 -0.33
N LEU A 121 -12.88 6.71 0.73
CA LEU A 121 -13.03 5.35 1.23
C LEU A 121 -14.43 5.09 1.78
N PRO A 122 -14.97 3.86 1.62
CA PRO A 122 -16.22 3.48 2.28
C PRO A 122 -16.16 3.67 3.80
N ASP A 123 -17.27 4.06 4.41
CA ASP A 123 -17.36 4.28 5.86
C ASP A 123 -16.84 3.13 6.72
N VAL A 124 -17.07 1.89 6.27
CA VAL A 124 -16.57 0.69 6.96
C VAL A 124 -15.04 0.64 6.94
N ALA A 125 -14.42 1.00 5.82
CA ALA A 125 -12.97 1.05 5.69
C ALA A 125 -12.38 2.17 6.57
N ARG A 126 -12.96 3.37 6.53
CA ARG A 126 -12.53 4.50 7.38
C ARG A 126 -12.62 4.18 8.86
N ARG A 127 -13.74 3.59 9.32
CA ARG A 127 -13.89 3.14 10.72
C ARG A 127 -12.84 2.12 11.09
N LYS A 128 -12.57 1.13 10.24
CA LYS A 128 -11.51 0.15 10.49
C LYS A 128 -10.13 0.78 10.65
N ILE A 129 -9.79 1.75 9.79
CA ILE A 129 -8.52 2.50 9.91
C ILE A 129 -8.44 3.20 11.27
N VAL A 130 -9.48 3.93 11.65
CA VAL A 130 -9.53 4.66 12.94
C VAL A 130 -9.43 3.69 14.13
N ASP A 131 -10.12 2.56 14.09
CA ASP A 131 -10.06 1.53 15.14
C ASP A 131 -8.63 0.96 15.27
N LEU A 132 -7.96 0.68 14.15
CA LEU A 132 -6.58 0.18 14.15
C LEU A 132 -5.59 1.22 14.66
N ILE A 133 -5.74 2.47 14.24
CA ILE A 133 -4.93 3.60 14.71
C ILE A 133 -5.07 3.75 16.23
N THR A 134 -6.30 3.73 16.73
CA THR A 134 -6.58 3.86 18.17
C THR A 134 -6.02 2.69 18.95
N LYS A 135 -6.28 1.47 18.49
CA LYS A 135 -5.84 0.24 19.16
C LYS A 135 -4.31 0.11 19.25
N ASN A 136 -3.60 0.56 18.21
CA ASN A 136 -2.15 0.44 18.12
C ASN A 136 -1.40 1.74 18.51
N SER A 137 -2.13 2.78 18.92
CA SER A 137 -1.57 4.08 19.29
C SER A 137 -0.75 4.77 18.19
N PHE A 138 -1.19 4.66 16.95
CA PHE A 138 -0.59 5.33 15.79
C PHE A 138 -1.03 6.81 15.74
N THR A 139 -0.51 7.63 16.66
CA THR A 139 -1.01 8.99 16.90
C THR A 139 -0.49 10.04 15.91
N LYS A 140 0.40 9.68 15.01
CA LYS A 140 1.08 10.63 14.09
C LYS A 140 0.57 10.56 12.66
N ILE A 141 -0.17 9.51 12.31
CA ILE A 141 -0.66 9.35 10.95
C ILE A 141 -1.59 10.51 10.56
N ASP A 142 -1.29 11.14 9.43
CA ASP A 142 -2.09 12.22 8.86
C ASP A 142 -3.11 11.66 7.88
N LEU A 143 -4.36 11.50 8.33
CA LEU A 143 -5.43 10.92 7.52
C LEU A 143 -5.88 11.84 6.37
N GLU A 144 -5.66 13.15 6.45
CA GLU A 144 -5.96 14.06 5.34
C GLU A 144 -5.03 13.83 4.14
N LYS A 145 -3.86 13.27 4.40
CA LYS A 145 -2.85 12.92 3.38
C LYS A 145 -2.79 11.42 3.09
N PHE A 146 -3.63 10.62 3.76
CA PHE A 146 -3.63 9.16 3.58
C PHE A 146 -4.45 8.77 2.35
N ASP A 147 -3.93 7.82 1.57
CA ASP A 147 -4.63 7.21 0.46
C ASP A 147 -4.34 5.71 0.30
N VAL A 148 -5.17 5.05 -0.49
CA VAL A 148 -5.07 3.62 -0.79
C VAL A 148 -4.96 3.43 -2.29
N ARG A 149 -3.94 2.68 -2.71
CA ARG A 149 -3.69 2.34 -4.10
C ARG A 149 -3.75 0.83 -4.30
N ILE A 150 -4.68 0.37 -5.11
CA ILE A 150 -4.77 -1.04 -5.52
C ILE A 150 -4.10 -1.18 -6.87
N ILE A 151 -3.12 -2.07 -6.95
CA ILE A 151 -2.42 -2.40 -8.19
C ILE A 151 -2.56 -3.90 -8.42
N PRO A 152 -3.36 -4.34 -9.40
CA PRO A 152 -3.49 -5.75 -9.71
C PRO A 152 -2.13 -6.36 -10.07
N PHE A 153 -1.76 -7.41 -9.35
CA PHE A 153 -0.50 -8.12 -9.56
C PHE A 153 -0.66 -9.58 -9.17
N ILE A 154 -0.38 -10.50 -10.08
CA ILE A 154 -0.67 -11.92 -9.94
C ILE A 154 0.63 -12.71 -9.79
N GLY A 155 0.76 -13.49 -8.72
CA GLY A 155 1.98 -14.23 -8.39
C GLY A 155 2.04 -15.69 -8.86
N GLU A 156 0.96 -16.43 -8.77
CA GLU A 156 1.00 -17.89 -8.99
C GLU A 156 0.62 -18.35 -10.40
N ASP A 157 -0.10 -17.57 -11.19
CA ASP A 157 -0.61 -18.00 -12.51
C ASP A 157 0.45 -18.02 -13.63
N LEU A 158 1.64 -17.52 -13.39
CA LEU A 158 2.75 -17.54 -14.35
C LEU A 158 3.38 -18.95 -14.55
N LYS A 159 3.04 -19.92 -13.70
CA LYS A 159 3.58 -21.30 -13.80
C LYS A 159 2.75 -22.24 -14.70
N ASN A 160 1.58 -21.82 -15.13
CA ASN A 160 0.64 -22.62 -15.92
C ASN A 160 0.38 -22.07 -17.33
N ARG A 161 1.27 -21.22 -17.83
CA ARG A 161 1.22 -20.77 -19.22
C ARG A 161 2.42 -21.22 -20.01
#